data_99e90b06b444d77dbb47a67a2123e5fd
#
_entry.id   99e90b06b444d77dbb47a67a2123e5fd
#
_cell.length_a   1.000
_cell.length_b   1.000
_cell.length_c   1.000
_cell.angle_alpha   90.00
_cell.angle_beta   90.00
_cell.angle_gamma   90.00
#
_symmetry.space_group_name_H-M   'P 1'
#
loop_
_entity.id
_entity.type
_entity.pdbx_description
1 polymer ?
#
loop_
_entity_poly.entity_id
_entity_poly.type
_entity_poly.pdbx_seq_one_letter_code
_entity_poly.pdbx_strand_id
1 'polypeptide(L)'
;MAGGFGTRLRPHTEKCPKPMLLVHNKPILEHIILKARAEGFNEFILAIHYLGEMIEDYFGDGKKWEVNIEYIKESAPLGTSGALSLLKDVPTEPFIITNGDVLSDINYAHILEFHCGNSSMATMAIRQHESINPFGVVQIDGLNIVGFEEKPVLKVNVNAGVYVLSPEALDYIEKNSYFDMPSLFEKLRMDNKLIMAYPMHEEWMDIGRYSDLEKANINSKYKKQ
;
A
#
# COMPACT_ATOMS: atom_id res chain seq x y z
N MET A 1 -3.21 4.97 4.07
CA MET A 1 -3.34 4.10 5.27
C MET A 1 -2.07 4.23 6.09
N ALA A 2 -2.09 4.88 7.26
CA ALA A 2 -0.90 5.27 8.04
C ALA A 2 -0.99 4.91 9.54
N GLY A 3 -1.91 4.00 9.94
CA GLY A 3 -2.20 3.65 11.33
C GLY A 3 -1.42 2.47 11.92
N GLY A 4 -0.54 1.82 11.17
CA GLY A 4 0.16 0.60 11.61
C GLY A 4 1.21 0.82 12.69
N PHE A 5 1.41 -0.17 13.58
CA PHE A 5 2.39 -0.13 14.68
C PHE A 5 3.86 -0.20 14.23
N GLY A 6 4.16 -0.65 13.03
CA GLY A 6 5.53 -0.76 12.52
C GLY A 6 6.44 -1.70 13.33
N THR A 7 5.91 -2.73 13.97
CA THR A 7 6.63 -3.58 14.94
C THR A 7 7.92 -4.20 14.42
N ARG A 8 8.00 -4.51 13.12
CA ARG A 8 9.20 -5.08 12.47
C ARG A 8 10.38 -4.11 12.35
N LEU A 9 10.12 -2.80 12.55
CA LEU A 9 11.12 -1.72 12.48
C LEU A 9 11.54 -1.21 13.85
N ARG A 10 11.11 -1.85 14.96
CA ARG A 10 11.60 -1.48 16.30
C ARG A 10 13.11 -1.66 16.41
N PRO A 11 13.81 -0.76 17.13
CA PRO A 11 13.28 0.30 18.02
C PRO A 11 12.90 1.62 17.31
N HIS A 12 13.15 1.79 16.00
CA HIS A 12 12.92 3.06 15.27
C HIS A 12 11.47 3.53 15.32
N THR A 13 10.52 2.59 15.40
CA THR A 13 9.07 2.87 15.41
C THR A 13 8.48 2.95 16.82
N GLU A 14 9.29 2.91 17.89
CA GLU A 14 8.78 3.08 19.26
C GLU A 14 8.35 4.52 19.56
N LYS A 15 9.03 5.49 18.93
CA LYS A 15 8.81 6.92 19.15
C LYS A 15 8.48 7.69 17.87
N CYS A 16 8.36 7.01 16.75
CA CYS A 16 8.07 7.61 15.45
C CYS A 16 7.20 6.64 14.64
N PRO A 17 6.01 7.04 14.17
CA PRO A 17 5.20 6.13 13.37
C PRO A 17 5.90 5.84 12.03
N LYS A 18 5.75 4.62 11.52
CA LYS A 18 6.44 4.14 10.32
C LYS A 18 6.37 5.12 9.12
N PRO A 19 5.21 5.73 8.80
CA PRO A 19 5.11 6.71 7.71
C PRO A 19 5.95 7.98 7.90
N MET A 20 6.39 8.26 9.14
CA MET A 20 7.21 9.42 9.48
C MET A 20 8.73 9.10 9.52
N LEU A 21 9.14 7.86 9.30
CA LEU A 21 10.55 7.53 9.14
C LEU A 21 11.13 8.26 7.93
N LEU A 22 12.36 8.77 8.09
CA LEU A 22 12.96 9.63 7.08
C LEU A 22 13.66 8.82 5.98
N VAL A 23 13.37 9.19 4.75
CA VAL A 23 14.14 8.82 3.55
C VAL A 23 14.65 10.13 2.94
N HIS A 24 15.98 10.30 2.86
CA HIS A 24 16.63 11.54 2.41
C HIS A 24 16.06 12.81 3.07
N ASN A 25 15.94 12.80 4.39
CA ASN A 25 15.47 13.91 5.22
C ASN A 25 13.98 14.29 5.09
N LYS A 26 13.17 13.49 4.40
CA LYS A 26 11.72 13.66 4.33
C LYS A 26 10.99 12.41 4.83
N PRO A 27 9.88 12.52 5.53
CA PRO A 27 9.03 11.38 5.86
C PRO A 27 8.65 10.54 4.64
N ILE A 28 8.52 9.23 4.79
CA ILE A 28 8.02 8.34 3.73
C ILE A 28 6.67 8.85 3.19
N LEU A 29 5.77 9.26 4.09
CA LEU A 29 4.45 9.76 3.71
C LEU A 29 4.53 11.07 2.91
N GLU A 30 5.52 11.94 3.16
CA GLU A 30 5.74 13.15 2.38
C GLU A 30 6.10 12.83 0.93
N HIS A 31 6.97 11.83 0.69
CA HIS A 31 7.28 11.39 -0.66
C HIS A 31 6.03 10.90 -1.41
N ILE A 32 5.15 10.17 -0.73
CA ILE A 32 3.90 9.67 -1.32
C ILE A 32 2.98 10.84 -1.71
N ILE A 33 2.79 11.81 -0.80
CA ILE A 33 1.93 12.98 -1.03
C ILE A 33 2.48 13.84 -2.17
N LEU A 34 3.79 14.15 -2.15
CA LEU A 34 4.42 14.97 -3.19
C LEU A 34 4.33 14.32 -4.57
N LYS A 35 4.51 12.99 -4.62
CA LYS A 35 4.37 12.24 -5.87
C LYS A 35 2.92 12.31 -6.40
N ALA A 36 1.94 12.02 -5.57
CA ALA A 36 0.53 12.05 -5.96
C ALA A 36 0.11 13.46 -6.39
N ARG A 37 0.56 14.51 -5.66
CA ARG A 37 0.34 15.91 -6.03
C ARG A 37 0.92 16.23 -7.42
N ALA A 38 2.13 15.77 -7.72
CA ALA A 38 2.75 15.98 -9.03
C ALA A 38 1.95 15.33 -10.19
N GLU A 39 1.10 14.36 -9.89
CA GLU A 39 0.18 13.72 -10.83
C GLU A 39 -1.24 14.34 -10.80
N GLY A 40 -1.44 15.43 -10.04
CA GLY A 40 -2.69 16.18 -10.00
C GLY A 40 -3.66 15.81 -8.87
N PHE A 41 -3.27 14.93 -7.96
CA PHE A 41 -4.09 14.58 -6.79
C PHE A 41 -3.87 15.59 -5.67
N ASN A 42 -4.92 16.31 -5.29
CA ASN A 42 -4.85 17.38 -4.31
C ASN A 42 -5.66 17.13 -3.04
N GLU A 43 -6.53 16.13 -3.03
CA GLU A 43 -7.37 15.75 -1.89
C GLU A 43 -6.83 14.47 -1.27
N PHE A 44 -6.52 14.51 0.03
CA PHE A 44 -5.96 13.38 0.75
C PHE A 44 -6.73 13.11 2.04
N ILE A 45 -6.97 11.84 2.31
CA ILE A 45 -7.50 11.37 3.58
C ILE A 45 -6.47 10.45 4.21
N LEU A 46 -5.95 10.83 5.37
CA LEU A 46 -4.95 10.05 6.10
C LEU A 46 -5.64 9.27 7.22
N ALA A 47 -5.73 7.94 7.08
CA ALA A 47 -6.17 7.09 8.18
C ALA A 47 -4.99 6.87 9.14
N ILE A 48 -5.12 7.35 10.38
CA ILE A 48 -4.08 7.38 11.41
C ILE A 48 -4.55 6.68 12.68
N HIS A 49 -3.62 6.07 13.40
CA HIS A 49 -3.84 5.45 14.71
C HIS A 49 -2.61 5.60 15.60
N TYR A 50 -1.64 4.69 15.46
CA TYR A 50 -0.43 4.67 16.31
C TYR A 50 0.42 5.92 16.07
N LEU A 51 0.65 6.70 17.15
CA LEU A 51 1.36 7.99 17.10
C LEU A 51 0.83 8.93 16.01
N GLY A 52 -0.47 8.86 15.71
CA GLY A 52 -1.12 9.62 14.64
C GLY A 52 -1.01 11.13 14.82
N GLU A 53 -0.94 11.63 16.07
CA GLU A 53 -0.73 13.05 16.38
C GLU A 53 0.55 13.60 15.74
N MET A 54 1.62 12.82 15.66
CA MET A 54 2.86 13.25 15.00
C MET A 54 2.67 13.47 13.48
N ILE A 55 1.80 12.68 12.86
CA ILE A 55 1.45 12.84 11.44
C ILE A 55 0.61 14.11 11.27
N GLU A 56 -0.39 14.29 12.14
CA GLU A 56 -1.28 15.45 12.12
C GLU A 56 -0.51 16.76 12.38
N ASP A 57 0.39 16.78 13.38
CA ASP A 57 1.23 17.94 13.70
C ASP A 57 2.18 18.30 12.54
N TYR A 58 2.69 17.31 11.82
CA TYR A 58 3.62 17.55 10.72
C TYR A 58 2.92 18.05 9.45
N PHE A 59 1.82 17.42 9.07
CA PHE A 59 1.14 17.71 7.81
C PHE A 59 0.04 18.77 7.93
N GLY A 60 -0.56 18.96 9.11
CA GLY A 60 -1.65 19.91 9.33
C GLY A 60 -2.79 19.71 8.32
N ASP A 61 -3.25 20.80 7.74
CA ASP A 61 -4.29 20.79 6.70
C ASP A 61 -3.74 20.59 5.26
N GLY A 62 -2.44 20.36 5.12
CA GLY A 62 -1.80 20.10 3.83
C GLY A 62 -1.37 21.34 3.04
N LYS A 63 -1.75 22.57 3.44
CA LYS A 63 -1.46 23.80 2.69
C LYS A 63 0.02 24.01 2.39
N LYS A 64 0.91 23.60 3.28
CA LYS A 64 2.35 23.66 3.07
C LYS A 64 2.81 22.88 1.83
N TRP A 65 2.08 21.85 1.46
CA TRP A 65 2.34 21.01 0.28
C TRP A 65 1.37 21.30 -0.88
N GLU A 66 0.56 22.38 -0.77
CA GLU A 66 -0.45 22.79 -1.76
C GLU A 66 -1.49 21.69 -2.04
N VAL A 67 -1.89 20.98 -0.99
CA VAL A 67 -2.93 19.94 -0.99
C VAL A 67 -3.91 20.16 0.16
N ASN A 68 -5.04 19.46 0.15
CA ASN A 68 -5.97 19.38 1.27
C ASN A 68 -5.82 18.03 1.95
N ILE A 69 -5.67 18.02 3.27
CA ILE A 69 -5.53 16.80 4.06
C ILE A 69 -6.61 16.73 5.13
N GLU A 70 -7.38 15.67 5.10
CA GLU A 70 -8.30 15.27 6.16
C GLU A 70 -7.79 14.02 6.89
N TYR A 71 -8.28 13.80 8.11
CA TYR A 71 -7.83 12.71 8.95
C TYR A 71 -8.99 11.81 9.39
N ILE A 72 -8.78 10.51 9.25
CA ILE A 72 -9.57 9.47 9.91
C ILE A 72 -8.77 8.99 11.13
N LYS A 73 -9.32 9.19 12.34
CA LYS A 73 -8.71 8.73 13.59
C LYS A 73 -9.33 7.41 14.00
N GLU A 74 -8.57 6.34 13.90
CA GLU A 74 -8.99 5.02 14.33
C GLU A 74 -8.86 4.91 15.86
N SER A 75 -9.91 4.55 16.56
CA SER A 75 -9.89 4.29 18.02
C SER A 75 -9.23 2.96 18.38
N ALA A 76 -9.21 2.03 17.43
CA ALA A 76 -8.52 0.74 17.47
C ALA A 76 -8.04 0.40 16.07
N PRO A 77 -7.00 -0.45 15.89
CA PRO A 77 -6.56 -0.84 14.56
C PRO A 77 -7.68 -1.53 13.77
N LEU A 78 -8.11 -0.94 12.67
CA LEU A 78 -9.18 -1.48 11.83
C LEU A 78 -8.68 -2.23 10.58
N GLY A 79 -7.37 -2.33 10.39
CA GLY A 79 -6.76 -2.95 9.21
C GLY A 79 -6.71 -2.00 8.01
N THR A 80 -6.27 -2.51 6.87
CA THR A 80 -5.98 -1.67 5.70
C THR A 80 -7.22 -1.27 4.89
N SER A 81 -8.41 -1.80 5.17
CA SER A 81 -9.67 -1.35 4.56
C SER A 81 -10.73 -0.95 5.59
N GLY A 82 -10.69 -1.50 6.82
CA GLY A 82 -11.70 -1.20 7.83
C GLY A 82 -11.78 0.28 8.21
N ALA A 83 -10.66 1.02 8.17
CA ALA A 83 -10.65 2.46 8.39
C ALA A 83 -11.51 3.25 7.37
N LEU A 84 -11.74 2.71 6.16
CA LEU A 84 -12.61 3.32 5.16
C LEU A 84 -14.07 3.40 5.63
N SER A 85 -14.48 2.55 6.57
CA SER A 85 -15.81 2.60 7.17
C SER A 85 -16.07 3.86 8.03
N LEU A 86 -15.01 4.61 8.33
CA LEU A 86 -15.04 5.85 9.11
C LEU A 86 -15.05 7.12 8.21
N LEU A 87 -15.05 6.96 6.89
CA LEU A 87 -15.21 8.08 5.97
C LEU A 87 -16.48 8.87 6.30
N LYS A 88 -16.36 10.18 6.46
CA LYS A 88 -17.50 11.07 6.71
C LYS A 88 -18.34 11.23 5.45
N ASP A 89 -17.66 11.50 4.35
CA ASP A 89 -18.26 11.64 3.03
C ASP A 89 -17.79 10.49 2.16
N VAL A 90 -18.72 9.72 1.64
CA VAL A 90 -18.43 8.61 0.72
C VAL A 90 -18.05 9.22 -0.63
N PRO A 91 -16.89 8.87 -1.20
CA PRO A 91 -16.53 9.29 -2.55
C PRO A 91 -17.63 8.92 -3.55
N THR A 92 -17.86 9.79 -4.53
CA THR A 92 -18.81 9.54 -5.63
C THR A 92 -18.15 8.97 -6.88
N GLU A 93 -16.81 9.02 -6.92
CA GLU A 93 -15.98 8.55 -8.01
C GLU A 93 -14.96 7.54 -7.49
N PRO A 94 -14.40 6.68 -8.36
CA PRO A 94 -13.31 5.79 -7.98
C PRO A 94 -12.13 6.54 -7.36
N PHE A 95 -11.55 5.96 -6.33
CA PHE A 95 -10.49 6.60 -5.55
C PHE A 95 -9.32 5.66 -5.26
N ILE A 96 -8.16 6.26 -5.08
CA ILE A 96 -6.91 5.52 -4.85
C ILE A 96 -6.66 5.35 -3.35
N ILE A 97 -6.21 4.18 -2.97
CA ILE A 97 -5.74 3.86 -1.63
C ILE A 97 -4.29 3.40 -1.73
N THR A 98 -3.43 3.97 -0.89
CA THR A 98 -2.05 3.51 -0.77
C THR A 98 -1.66 3.26 0.68
N ASN A 99 -0.81 2.27 0.90
CA ASN A 99 -0.16 2.07 2.18
C ASN A 99 0.83 3.23 2.41
N GLY A 100 0.84 3.79 3.61
CA GLY A 100 1.69 4.94 3.98
C GLY A 100 3.17 4.61 4.20
N ASP A 101 3.59 3.41 3.84
CA ASP A 101 4.93 2.86 4.02
C ASP A 101 5.53 2.31 2.71
N VAL A 102 4.85 2.56 1.59
CA VAL A 102 5.26 2.09 0.26
C VAL A 102 5.80 3.25 -0.57
N LEU A 103 7.07 3.20 -0.92
CA LEU A 103 7.65 4.07 -1.93
C LEU A 103 7.57 3.38 -3.29
N SER A 104 6.93 4.01 -4.26
CA SER A 104 6.83 3.46 -5.61
C SER A 104 6.74 4.56 -6.67
N ASP A 105 7.15 4.20 -7.88
CA ASP A 105 7.02 5.05 -9.05
C ASP A 105 5.76 4.76 -9.88
N ILE A 106 4.84 3.96 -9.34
CA ILE A 106 3.57 3.69 -9.99
C ILE A 106 2.90 5.01 -10.41
N ASN A 107 2.40 5.08 -11.62
CA ASN A 107 1.60 6.21 -12.06
C ASN A 107 0.16 6.05 -11.55
N TYR A 108 -0.24 6.91 -10.61
CA TYR A 108 -1.57 6.86 -10.00
C TYR A 108 -2.69 7.17 -11.01
N ALA A 109 -2.45 8.06 -11.97
CA ALA A 109 -3.43 8.35 -13.01
C ALA A 109 -3.66 7.11 -13.90
N HIS A 110 -2.59 6.41 -14.30
CA HIS A 110 -2.72 5.21 -15.15
C HIS A 110 -3.46 4.06 -14.47
N ILE A 111 -3.20 3.78 -13.19
CA ILE A 111 -3.95 2.73 -12.48
C ILE A 111 -5.43 3.11 -12.32
N LEU A 112 -5.73 4.40 -12.12
CA LEU A 112 -7.10 4.91 -12.06
C LEU A 112 -7.80 4.79 -13.42
N GLU A 113 -7.14 5.19 -14.51
CA GLU A 113 -7.64 5.01 -15.88
C GLU A 113 -7.89 3.53 -16.21
N PHE A 114 -6.95 2.64 -15.83
CA PHE A 114 -7.10 1.19 -15.99
C PHE A 114 -8.33 0.67 -15.26
N HIS A 115 -8.53 1.08 -14.01
CA HIS A 115 -9.68 0.71 -13.19
C HIS A 115 -11.00 1.14 -13.85
N CYS A 116 -11.10 2.42 -14.23
CA CYS A 116 -12.29 2.98 -14.88
C CYS A 116 -12.56 2.33 -16.25
N GLY A 117 -11.50 2.16 -17.06
CA GLY A 117 -11.60 1.56 -18.39
C GLY A 117 -12.08 0.11 -18.39
N ASN A 118 -11.85 -0.62 -17.30
CA ASN A 118 -12.34 -1.99 -17.11
C ASN A 118 -13.65 -2.06 -16.32
N SER A 119 -14.21 -0.94 -15.85
CA SER A 119 -15.40 -0.91 -14.99
C SER A 119 -15.26 -1.83 -13.78
N SER A 120 -14.11 -1.85 -13.17
CA SER A 120 -13.77 -2.75 -12.05
C SER A 120 -14.42 -2.27 -10.75
N MET A 121 -14.80 -3.19 -9.87
CA MET A 121 -15.20 -2.87 -8.49
C MET A 121 -13.98 -2.53 -7.61
N ALA A 122 -12.88 -3.24 -7.83
CA ALA A 122 -11.61 -3.02 -7.16
C ALA A 122 -10.43 -3.40 -8.06
N THR A 123 -9.35 -2.64 -7.99
CA THR A 123 -8.08 -2.92 -8.69
C THR A 123 -6.95 -2.91 -7.69
N MET A 124 -6.09 -3.92 -7.75
CA MET A 124 -4.89 -4.04 -6.91
C MET A 124 -3.65 -3.95 -7.79
N ALA A 125 -2.74 -3.03 -7.47
CA ALA A 125 -1.41 -3.07 -8.06
C ALA A 125 -0.67 -4.31 -7.55
N ILE A 126 -0.11 -5.08 -8.48
CA ILE A 126 0.69 -6.25 -8.18
C ILE A 126 2.08 -6.11 -8.78
N ARG A 127 3.07 -6.67 -8.10
CA ARG A 127 4.44 -6.73 -8.58
C ARG A 127 4.92 -8.17 -8.64
N GLN A 128 5.64 -8.53 -9.71
CA GLN A 128 6.32 -9.80 -9.74
C GLN A 128 7.52 -9.78 -8.80
N HIS A 129 7.56 -10.73 -7.88
CA HIS A 129 8.67 -10.97 -6.95
C HIS A 129 9.34 -12.29 -7.30
N GLU A 130 10.67 -12.26 -7.42
CA GLU A 130 11.48 -13.44 -7.68
C GLU A 130 12.18 -13.86 -6.38
N SER A 131 12.04 -15.14 -6.04
CA SER A 131 12.72 -15.77 -4.91
C SER A 131 13.53 -16.95 -5.41
N ILE A 132 14.83 -16.91 -5.21
CA ILE A 132 15.72 -18.01 -5.56
C ILE A 132 15.72 -19.00 -4.40
N ASN A 133 15.29 -20.24 -4.66
CA ASN A 133 15.51 -21.33 -3.71
C ASN A 133 17.01 -21.68 -3.71
N PRO A 134 17.72 -21.59 -2.57
CA PRO A 134 19.16 -21.83 -2.56
C PRO A 134 19.54 -23.32 -2.71
N PHE A 135 18.56 -24.23 -2.73
CA PHE A 135 18.75 -25.67 -2.78
C PHE A 135 18.31 -26.27 -4.12
N GLY A 136 18.88 -27.40 -4.48
CA GLY A 136 18.33 -28.26 -5.52
C GLY A 136 16.97 -28.83 -5.07
N VAL A 137 15.97 -28.70 -5.93
CA VAL A 137 14.60 -29.21 -5.67
C VAL A 137 14.46 -30.56 -6.33
N VAL A 138 13.93 -31.54 -5.59
CA VAL A 138 13.63 -32.88 -6.09
C VAL A 138 12.13 -32.99 -6.31
N GLN A 139 11.72 -33.35 -7.51
CA GLN A 139 10.33 -33.64 -7.85
C GLN A 139 10.06 -35.11 -7.61
N ILE A 140 8.96 -35.40 -6.88
CA ILE A 140 8.60 -36.80 -6.55
C ILE A 140 7.15 -37.10 -6.96
N ASP A 141 6.93 -38.34 -7.38
CA ASP A 141 5.61 -38.97 -7.53
C ASP A 141 5.55 -40.20 -6.63
N GLY A 142 4.79 -40.09 -5.53
CA GLY A 142 4.88 -41.07 -4.44
C GLY A 142 6.29 -41.09 -3.83
N LEU A 143 6.99 -42.22 -3.94
CA LEU A 143 8.39 -42.41 -3.52
C LEU A 143 9.39 -42.38 -4.68
N ASN A 144 8.91 -42.20 -5.92
CA ASN A 144 9.77 -42.17 -7.08
C ASN A 144 10.26 -40.75 -7.36
N ILE A 145 11.56 -40.60 -7.62
CA ILE A 145 12.12 -39.33 -8.09
C ILE A 145 11.80 -39.20 -9.58
N VAL A 146 11.11 -38.12 -9.97
CA VAL A 146 10.70 -37.85 -11.35
C VAL A 146 11.43 -36.65 -11.97
N GLY A 147 12.17 -35.90 -11.18
CA GLY A 147 12.95 -34.78 -11.71
C GLY A 147 13.78 -34.04 -10.67
N PHE A 148 14.66 -33.19 -11.18
CA PHE A 148 15.50 -32.28 -10.39
C PHE A 148 15.48 -30.88 -11.00
N GLU A 149 15.53 -29.86 -10.15
CA GLU A 149 15.69 -28.48 -10.57
C GLU A 149 16.70 -27.78 -9.65
N GLU A 150 17.81 -27.30 -10.21
CA GLU A 150 18.87 -26.67 -9.43
C GLU A 150 18.53 -25.18 -9.20
N LYS A 151 18.41 -24.80 -7.93
CA LYS A 151 18.16 -23.42 -7.50
C LYS A 151 17.04 -22.74 -8.27
N PRO A 152 15.83 -23.31 -8.29
CA PRO A 152 14.73 -22.75 -9.06
C PRO A 152 14.38 -21.33 -8.63
N VAL A 153 14.03 -20.51 -9.61
CA VAL A 153 13.51 -19.16 -9.38
C VAL A 153 11.99 -19.22 -9.31
N LEU A 154 11.45 -18.99 -8.13
CA LEU A 154 10.01 -18.87 -7.94
C LEU A 154 9.58 -17.43 -8.27
N LYS A 155 8.66 -17.29 -9.21
CA LYS A 155 8.05 -16.02 -9.58
C LYS A 155 6.63 -15.98 -9.04
N VAL A 156 6.35 -15.02 -8.16
CA VAL A 156 5.03 -14.83 -7.58
C VAL A 156 4.59 -13.37 -7.72
N ASN A 157 3.30 -13.15 -7.89
CA ASN A 157 2.73 -11.81 -7.86
C ASN A 157 2.44 -11.44 -6.41
N VAL A 158 3.03 -10.34 -5.94
CA VAL A 158 2.80 -9.81 -4.60
C VAL A 158 1.96 -8.55 -4.65
N ASN A 159 1.18 -8.32 -3.61
CA ASN A 159 0.41 -7.11 -3.40
C ASN A 159 1.36 -5.92 -3.21
N ALA A 160 1.23 -4.90 -4.05
CA ALA A 160 2.10 -3.73 -4.02
C ALA A 160 1.64 -2.63 -3.05
N GLY A 161 0.51 -2.79 -2.35
CA GLY A 161 0.01 -1.82 -1.38
C GLY A 161 -0.59 -0.56 -1.99
N VAL A 162 -0.95 -0.60 -3.27
CA VAL A 162 -1.70 0.46 -3.99
C VAL A 162 -2.93 -0.15 -4.62
N TYR A 163 -4.06 0.52 -4.46
CA TYR A 163 -5.37 0.01 -4.89
C TYR A 163 -6.22 1.14 -5.45
N VAL A 164 -7.19 0.78 -6.28
CA VAL A 164 -8.31 1.64 -6.67
C VAL A 164 -9.61 0.93 -6.31
N LEU A 165 -10.53 1.65 -5.69
CA LEU A 165 -11.86 1.16 -5.38
C LEU A 165 -12.92 2.03 -6.05
N SER A 166 -13.96 1.40 -6.57
CA SER A 166 -15.23 2.06 -6.84
C SER A 166 -15.95 2.34 -5.52
N PRO A 167 -16.75 3.42 -5.41
CA PRO A 167 -17.47 3.78 -4.18
C PRO A 167 -18.28 2.63 -3.59
N GLU A 168 -18.92 1.84 -4.44
CA GLU A 168 -19.78 0.70 -4.06
C GLU A 168 -18.99 -0.43 -3.35
N ALA A 169 -17.68 -0.48 -3.48
CA ALA A 169 -16.86 -1.43 -2.73
C ALA A 169 -16.91 -1.17 -1.22
N LEU A 170 -17.23 0.06 -0.80
CA LEU A 170 -17.37 0.43 0.60
C LEU A 170 -18.55 -0.26 1.29
N ASP A 171 -19.59 -0.65 0.55
CA ASP A 171 -20.75 -1.38 1.06
C ASP A 171 -20.38 -2.77 1.62
N TYR A 172 -19.20 -3.27 1.23
CA TYR A 172 -18.66 -4.55 1.69
C TYR A 172 -17.89 -4.47 3.01
N ILE A 173 -17.66 -3.25 3.52
CA ILE A 173 -16.89 -2.99 4.74
C ILE A 173 -17.84 -2.74 5.91
N GLU A 174 -17.79 -3.61 6.92
CA GLU A 174 -18.59 -3.43 8.13
C GLU A 174 -18.04 -2.27 8.98
N LYS A 175 -18.94 -1.43 9.49
CA LYS A 175 -18.57 -0.26 10.30
C LYS A 175 -17.84 -0.68 11.57
N ASN A 176 -16.74 0.03 11.86
CA ASN A 176 -15.92 -0.17 13.06
C ASN A 176 -15.42 -1.62 13.26
N SER A 177 -15.27 -2.38 12.20
CA SER A 177 -14.78 -3.76 12.22
C SER A 177 -13.36 -3.82 11.64
N TYR A 178 -12.53 -4.72 12.19
CA TYR A 178 -11.24 -5.02 11.61
C TYR A 178 -11.42 -5.69 10.26
N PHE A 179 -10.90 -5.06 9.22
CA PHE A 179 -10.96 -5.61 7.87
C PHE A 179 -9.73 -5.17 7.08
N ASP A 180 -9.03 -6.11 6.48
CA ASP A 180 -7.88 -5.80 5.65
C ASP A 180 -8.23 -5.79 4.15
N MET A 181 -7.37 -5.20 3.34
CA MET A 181 -7.61 -5.06 1.91
C MET A 181 -7.71 -6.43 1.19
N PRO A 182 -6.85 -7.43 1.47
CA PRO A 182 -7.02 -8.76 0.89
C PRO A 182 -8.38 -9.39 1.19
N SER A 183 -8.88 -9.23 2.42
CA SER A 183 -10.21 -9.74 2.80
C SER A 183 -11.34 -9.04 2.06
N LEU A 184 -11.23 -7.73 1.81
CA LEU A 184 -12.19 -7.01 0.96
C LEU A 184 -12.19 -7.57 -0.46
N PHE A 185 -11.03 -7.75 -1.06
CA PHE A 185 -10.92 -8.34 -2.41
C PHE A 185 -11.50 -9.75 -2.48
N GLU A 186 -11.25 -10.57 -1.45
CA GLU A 186 -11.81 -11.92 -1.40
C GLU A 186 -13.34 -11.90 -1.26
N LYS A 187 -13.91 -11.01 -0.43
CA LYS A 187 -15.37 -10.84 -0.30
C LYS A 187 -16.00 -10.40 -1.61
N LEU A 188 -15.38 -9.44 -2.32
CA LEU A 188 -15.83 -9.00 -3.65
C LEU A 188 -15.77 -10.15 -4.67
N ARG A 189 -14.68 -10.96 -4.66
CA ARG A 189 -14.51 -12.11 -5.53
C ARG A 189 -15.59 -13.16 -5.30
N MET A 190 -15.89 -13.47 -4.03
CA MET A 190 -16.95 -14.42 -3.67
C MET A 190 -18.33 -13.97 -4.16
N ASP A 191 -18.55 -12.66 -4.21
CA ASP A 191 -19.80 -12.03 -4.70
C ASP A 191 -19.79 -11.79 -6.23
N ASN A 192 -18.86 -12.42 -6.93
CA ASN A 192 -18.68 -12.33 -8.38
C ASN A 192 -18.53 -10.88 -8.91
N LYS A 193 -17.99 -9.98 -8.10
CA LYS A 193 -17.65 -8.62 -8.54
C LYS A 193 -16.36 -8.65 -9.35
N LEU A 194 -16.29 -7.77 -10.36
CA LEU A 194 -15.08 -7.67 -11.17
C LEU A 194 -13.96 -7.03 -10.37
N ILE A 195 -12.94 -7.80 -10.07
CA ILE A 195 -11.71 -7.34 -9.44
C ILE A 195 -10.53 -7.57 -10.38
N MET A 196 -9.64 -6.60 -10.47
CA MET A 196 -8.55 -6.61 -11.43
C MET A 196 -7.19 -6.51 -10.75
N ALA A 197 -6.19 -7.16 -11.35
CA ALA A 197 -4.79 -6.96 -11.01
C ALA A 197 -4.16 -5.99 -12.02
N TYR A 198 -3.48 -4.96 -11.52
CA TYR A 198 -2.68 -4.02 -12.33
C TYR A 198 -1.21 -4.40 -12.21
N PRO A 199 -0.59 -5.02 -13.23
CA PRO A 199 0.82 -5.38 -13.19
C PRO A 199 1.68 -4.11 -13.26
N MET A 200 2.44 -3.84 -12.20
CA MET A 200 3.41 -2.76 -12.20
C MET A 200 4.84 -3.26 -12.42
N HIS A 201 5.61 -2.50 -13.18
CA HIS A 201 7.01 -2.78 -13.49
C HIS A 201 7.96 -1.73 -12.92
N GLU A 202 7.41 -0.62 -12.46
CA GLU A 202 8.12 0.51 -11.90
C GLU A 202 8.85 0.16 -10.61
N GLU A 203 9.77 1.02 -10.17
CA GLU A 203 10.42 0.85 -8.87
C GLU A 203 9.38 0.86 -7.75
N TRP A 204 9.55 -0.08 -6.84
CA TRP A 204 8.67 -0.29 -5.71
C TRP A 204 9.47 -0.79 -4.51
N MET A 205 9.19 -0.25 -3.34
CA MET A 205 9.84 -0.63 -2.09
C MET A 205 8.85 -0.52 -0.94
N ASP A 206 8.52 -1.66 -0.34
CA ASP A 206 7.87 -1.70 0.98
C ASP A 206 8.97 -1.53 2.04
N ILE A 207 8.88 -0.46 2.81
CA ILE A 207 9.81 -0.19 3.92
C ILE A 207 9.42 -1.07 5.12
N GLY A 208 9.51 -2.37 4.95
CA GLY A 208 9.09 -3.35 5.96
C GLY A 208 10.13 -3.65 7.02
N ARG A 209 11.42 -3.44 6.74
CA ARG A 209 12.57 -3.76 7.58
C ARG A 209 13.58 -2.62 7.56
N TYR A 210 14.49 -2.61 8.53
CA TYR A 210 15.57 -1.61 8.58
C TYR A 210 16.44 -1.62 7.32
N SER A 211 16.77 -2.80 6.81
CA SER A 211 17.51 -2.93 5.55
C SER A 211 16.83 -2.26 4.34
N ASP A 212 15.50 -2.20 4.33
CA ASP A 212 14.75 -1.56 3.26
C ASP A 212 14.85 -0.03 3.40
N LEU A 213 14.80 0.49 4.65
CA LEU A 213 15.00 1.90 4.94
C LEU A 213 16.43 2.35 4.55
N GLU A 214 17.45 1.54 4.84
CA GLU A 214 18.82 1.82 4.41
C GLU A 214 18.94 1.86 2.89
N LYS A 215 18.38 0.87 2.19
CA LYS A 215 18.35 0.84 0.71
C LYS A 215 17.65 2.07 0.14
N ALA A 216 16.51 2.48 0.70
CA ALA A 216 15.81 3.69 0.29
C ALA A 216 16.68 4.95 0.44
N ASN A 217 17.47 5.05 1.52
CA ASN A 217 18.40 6.16 1.75
C ASN A 217 19.65 6.12 0.86
N ILE A 218 20.06 4.97 0.33
CA ILE A 218 21.16 4.87 -0.64
C ILE A 218 20.67 5.24 -2.04
N ASN A 219 19.41 5.01 -2.37
CA ASN A 219 18.84 5.30 -3.67
C ASN A 219 18.80 6.82 -3.93
N SER A 220 19.66 7.28 -4.87
CA SER A 220 19.84 8.71 -5.17
C SER A 220 18.60 9.40 -5.73
N LYS A 221 17.60 8.65 -6.16
CA LYS A 221 16.37 9.17 -6.77
C LYS A 221 15.53 9.99 -5.78
N TYR A 222 15.42 9.52 -4.53
CA TYR A 222 14.68 10.24 -3.49
C TYR A 222 15.41 11.49 -2.94
N LYS A 223 16.65 11.76 -3.39
CA LYS A 223 17.40 12.98 -3.03
C LYS A 223 16.90 14.25 -3.72
N LYS A 224 16.19 14.12 -4.85
CA LYS A 224 15.87 15.23 -5.76
C LYS A 224 14.43 15.70 -5.72
N GLN A 225 13.61 15.10 -4.83
CA GLN A 225 12.20 15.49 -4.67
C GLN A 225 12.02 16.53 -3.51
#